data_309048ae9df9f288f90997628f8add96
#
_entry.id   309048ae9df9f288f90997628f8add96
#
_cell.length_a   1.000
_cell.length_b   1.000
_cell.length_c   1.000
_cell.angle_alpha   90.00
_cell.angle_beta   90.00
_cell.angle_gamma   90.00
#
_symmetry.space_group_name_H-M   'P 1'
#
loop_
_entity.id
_entity.type
_entity.pdbx_description
1 polymer ?
#
loop_
_entity_poly.entity_id
_entity_poly.type
_entity_poly.pdbx_seq_one_letter_code
_entity_poly.pdbx_strand_id
1 'polypeptide(L)'
;MSLKRGDFALVYYPHSDLRTVKLRPVLVVQAEELNTGLPQLIVAMVTSNLARAGHPSRVTVLMKDPLAPETGLKTDSVIMTDNLGTIELQLVRRAIGRISRMEAVDQALRNTLGL
;
A
#
# COMPACT_ATOMS: atom_id res chain seq x y z
N MET A 1 -16.50 -5.21 4.80
CA MET A 1 -15.47 -4.88 3.79
C MET A 1 -14.42 -5.97 3.77
N SER A 2 -14.16 -6.54 2.61
CA SER A 2 -13.24 -7.67 2.47
C SER A 2 -12.04 -7.25 1.62
N LEU A 3 -10.96 -6.85 2.27
CA LEU A 3 -9.71 -6.47 1.61
C LEU A 3 -8.75 -7.63 1.58
N LYS A 4 -8.09 -7.79 0.44
CA LYS A 4 -7.16 -8.89 0.20
C LYS A 4 -5.78 -8.35 -0.15
N ARG A 5 -4.77 -9.19 0.01
CA ARG A 5 -3.42 -8.90 -0.44
C ARG A 5 -3.44 -8.43 -1.91
N GLY A 6 -2.83 -7.30 -2.17
CA GLY A 6 -2.82 -6.68 -3.48
C GLY A 6 -3.91 -5.62 -3.70
N ASP A 7 -4.83 -5.45 -2.76
CA ASP A 7 -5.81 -4.38 -2.85
C ASP A 7 -5.20 -3.05 -2.42
N PHE A 8 -5.52 -1.99 -3.16
CA PHE A 8 -5.24 -0.62 -2.72
C PHE A 8 -6.47 -0.08 -2.01
N ALA A 9 -6.25 0.66 -0.94
CA ALA A 9 -7.32 1.29 -0.17
C ALA A 9 -6.92 2.70 0.24
N LEU A 10 -7.92 3.55 0.45
CA LEU A 10 -7.71 4.85 1.10
C LEU A 10 -7.99 4.69 2.57
N VAL A 11 -7.07 5.16 3.40
CA VAL A 11 -7.18 5.04 4.84
C VAL A 11 -6.98 6.43 5.47
N TYR A 12 -7.63 6.63 6.63
CA TYR A 12 -7.39 7.81 7.45
C TYR A 12 -6.09 7.60 8.20
N TYR A 13 -5.12 8.46 7.93
CA TYR A 13 -3.79 8.35 8.51
C TYR A 13 -3.39 9.70 9.09
N PRO A 14 -2.86 9.75 10.33
CA PRO A 14 -2.48 11.03 10.93
C PRO A 14 -1.29 11.65 10.19
N HIS A 15 -1.30 12.98 10.09
CA HIS A 15 -0.14 13.73 9.66
C HIS A 15 0.97 13.65 10.70
N SER A 16 2.18 14.04 10.29
CA SER A 16 3.32 14.05 11.20
C SER A 16 3.13 14.97 12.41
N ASP A 17 2.22 15.95 12.34
CA ASP A 17 1.89 16.81 13.47
C ASP A 17 0.93 16.14 14.46
N LEU A 18 0.39 14.97 14.12
CA LEU A 18 -0.56 14.20 14.92
C LEU A 18 -1.87 14.92 15.25
N ARG A 19 -2.14 16.07 14.63
CA ARG A 19 -3.34 16.88 14.86
C ARG A 19 -4.35 16.74 13.73
N THR A 20 -3.87 16.49 12.52
CA THR A 20 -4.72 16.38 11.35
C THR A 20 -4.68 14.96 10.81
N VAL A 21 -5.75 14.57 10.14
CA VAL A 21 -5.89 13.26 9.52
C VAL A 21 -6.11 13.47 8.04
N LYS A 22 -5.40 12.71 7.22
CA LYS A 22 -5.50 12.79 5.78
C LYS A 22 -5.75 11.41 5.21
N LEU A 23 -6.55 11.35 4.14
CA LEU A 23 -6.70 10.12 3.39
C LEU A 23 -5.42 9.84 2.61
N ARG A 24 -4.89 8.62 2.77
CA ARG A 24 -3.70 8.18 2.07
C ARG A 24 -3.92 6.82 1.46
N PRO A 25 -3.37 6.57 0.25
CA PRO A 25 -3.43 5.23 -0.32
C PRO A 25 -2.43 4.31 0.38
N VAL A 26 -2.84 3.06 0.52
CA VAL A 26 -1.99 1.98 1.03
C VAL A 26 -2.22 0.75 0.18
N LEU A 27 -1.23 -0.15 0.17
CA LEU A 27 -1.34 -1.46 -0.48
C LEU A 27 -1.39 -2.53 0.61
N VAL A 28 -2.40 -3.38 0.57
CA VAL A 28 -2.50 -4.50 1.51
C VAL A 28 -1.45 -5.54 1.12
N VAL A 29 -0.55 -5.82 2.05
CA VAL A 29 0.52 -6.82 1.86
C VAL A 29 0.37 -8.02 2.76
N GLN A 30 -0.54 -7.98 3.73
CA GLN A 30 -0.80 -9.10 4.61
C GLN A 30 -1.24 -10.34 3.82
N ALA A 31 -0.72 -11.50 4.20
CA ALA A 31 -1.10 -12.76 3.57
C ALA A 31 -2.61 -12.98 3.67
N GLU A 32 -3.19 -13.55 2.61
CA GLU A 32 -4.59 -13.96 2.67
C GLU A 32 -4.76 -15.04 3.73
N GLU A 33 -5.89 -15.00 4.41
CA GLU A 33 -6.23 -16.01 5.43
C GLU A 33 -5.22 -16.14 6.56
N LEU A 34 -4.51 -15.04 6.89
CA LEU A 34 -3.60 -15.04 8.03
C LEU A 34 -4.33 -15.31 9.34
N ASN A 35 -5.61 -14.89 9.41
CA ASN A 35 -6.52 -15.22 10.51
C ASN A 35 -5.95 -14.88 11.90
N THR A 36 -5.49 -13.63 12.05
CA THR A 36 -4.95 -13.18 13.34
C THR A 36 -6.02 -13.03 14.42
N GLY A 37 -7.30 -12.97 14.01
CA GLY A 37 -8.39 -12.67 14.93
C GLY A 37 -8.53 -11.20 15.28
N LEU A 38 -7.68 -10.34 14.70
CA LEU A 38 -7.69 -8.91 14.98
C LEU A 38 -8.26 -8.13 13.79
N PRO A 39 -9.04 -7.05 14.04
CA PRO A 39 -9.64 -6.25 12.97
C PRO A 39 -8.64 -5.24 12.41
N GLN A 40 -7.56 -5.74 11.83
CA GLN A 40 -6.46 -4.92 11.33
C GLN A 40 -5.79 -5.59 10.14
N LEU A 41 -5.04 -4.79 9.37
CA LEU A 41 -4.30 -5.26 8.20
C LEU A 41 -2.90 -4.67 8.18
N ILE A 42 -1.96 -5.46 7.72
CA ILE A 42 -0.59 -5.00 7.46
C ILE A 42 -0.54 -4.46 6.03
N VAL A 43 -0.06 -3.23 5.90
CA VAL A 43 -0.06 -2.50 4.62
C VAL A 43 1.30 -1.87 4.37
N ALA A 44 1.57 -1.58 3.09
CA ALA A 44 2.69 -0.75 2.66
C ALA A 44 2.15 0.64 2.32
N MET A 45 2.84 1.68 2.77
CA MET A 45 2.46 3.04 2.46
C MET A 45 2.76 3.36 1.00
N VAL A 46 1.93 4.22 0.41
CA VAL A 46 2.09 4.66 -0.97
C VAL A 46 2.23 6.18 -0.96
N THR A 47 3.25 6.69 -1.65
CA THR A 47 3.51 8.12 -1.72
C THR A 47 3.51 8.61 -3.16
N SER A 48 3.10 9.85 -3.38
CA SER A 48 3.23 10.53 -4.68
C SER A 48 4.58 11.24 -4.82
N ASN A 49 5.44 11.17 -3.80
CA ASN A 49 6.77 11.78 -3.85
C ASN A 49 7.73 10.88 -4.65
N LEU A 50 7.92 11.22 -5.94
CA LEU A 50 8.75 10.39 -6.83
C LEU A 50 10.24 10.43 -6.49
N ALA A 51 10.67 11.31 -5.60
CA ALA A 51 12.05 11.28 -5.10
C ALA A 51 12.34 9.99 -4.32
N ARG A 52 11.30 9.26 -3.90
CA ARG A 52 11.44 7.99 -3.21
C ARG A 52 11.67 6.80 -4.15
N ALA A 53 11.49 7.01 -5.47
CA ALA A 53 11.64 5.94 -6.46
C ALA A 53 13.10 5.47 -6.57
N GLY A 54 13.27 4.27 -7.13
CA GLY A 54 14.59 3.75 -7.50
C GLY A 54 15.31 2.92 -6.44
N HIS A 55 14.70 2.72 -5.28
CA HIS A 55 15.27 1.87 -4.24
C HIS A 55 14.74 0.43 -4.37
N PRO A 56 15.57 -0.61 -4.09
CA PRO A 56 15.13 -2.00 -4.23
C PRO A 56 13.91 -2.39 -3.38
N SER A 57 13.64 -1.65 -2.31
CA SER A 57 12.48 -1.89 -1.45
C SER A 57 11.25 -1.12 -1.88
N ARG A 58 11.27 -0.49 -3.06
CA ARG A 58 10.18 0.37 -3.51
C ARG A 58 9.77 0.02 -4.93
N VAL A 59 8.47 0.12 -5.18
CA VAL A 59 7.88 -0.20 -6.48
C VAL A 59 7.20 1.05 -7.03
N THR A 60 7.62 1.51 -8.20
CA THR A 60 7.04 2.70 -8.84
C THR A 60 5.86 2.29 -9.71
N VAL A 61 4.74 3.00 -9.57
CA VAL A 61 3.57 2.85 -10.41
C VAL A 61 3.40 4.15 -11.19
N LEU A 62 3.59 4.08 -12.51
CA LEU A 62 3.43 5.24 -13.38
C LEU A 62 2.08 5.20 -14.08
N MET A 63 1.41 6.35 -14.16
CA MET A 63 0.09 6.42 -14.79
C MET A 63 0.09 6.03 -16.26
N LYS A 64 1.25 6.13 -16.93
CA LYS A 64 1.40 5.69 -18.33
C LYS A 64 1.43 4.17 -18.49
N ASP A 65 1.64 3.41 -17.40
CA ASP A 65 1.66 1.95 -17.47
C ASP A 65 0.27 1.42 -17.79
N PRO A 66 0.16 0.41 -18.68
CA PRO A 66 -1.14 -0.16 -19.04
C PRO A 66 -1.93 -0.72 -17.86
N LEU A 67 -1.25 -1.15 -16.80
CA LEU A 67 -1.91 -1.71 -15.61
C LEU A 67 -2.26 -0.64 -14.57
N ALA A 68 -1.85 0.62 -14.75
CA ALA A 68 -2.11 1.66 -13.78
C ALA A 68 -3.61 1.86 -13.48
N PRO A 69 -4.52 1.80 -14.45
CA PRO A 69 -5.95 1.99 -14.15
C PRO A 69 -6.52 1.01 -13.12
N GLU A 70 -6.01 -0.23 -13.06
CA GLU A 70 -6.53 -1.22 -12.11
C GLU A 70 -6.26 -0.82 -10.66
N THR A 71 -5.22 -0.02 -10.42
CA THR A 71 -4.81 0.36 -9.06
C THR A 71 -5.72 1.38 -8.42
N GLY A 72 -6.44 2.16 -9.22
CA GLY A 72 -7.25 3.27 -8.70
C GLY A 72 -6.43 4.48 -8.24
N LEU A 73 -5.11 4.45 -8.38
CA LEU A 73 -4.26 5.59 -8.05
C LEU A 73 -4.47 6.72 -9.05
N LYS A 74 -4.38 7.96 -8.57
CA LYS A 74 -4.67 9.16 -9.39
C LYS A 74 -3.41 9.80 -9.98
N THR A 75 -2.25 9.52 -9.43
CA THR A 75 -0.99 10.10 -9.86
C THR A 75 0.10 9.04 -9.82
N ASP A 76 1.23 9.31 -10.49
CA ASP A 76 2.41 8.49 -10.36
C ASP A 76 2.76 8.34 -8.88
N SER A 77 3.04 7.13 -8.47
CA SER A 77 3.21 6.79 -7.05
C SER A 77 4.33 5.80 -6.83
N VAL A 78 4.78 5.72 -5.59
CA VAL A 78 5.79 4.77 -5.15
C VAL A 78 5.23 3.96 -3.98
N ILE A 79 5.20 2.65 -4.14
CA ILE A 79 4.84 1.73 -3.06
C ILE A 79 6.10 1.51 -2.23
N MET A 80 6.02 1.81 -0.94
CA MET A 80 7.17 1.76 -0.04
C MET A 80 7.07 0.53 0.87
N THR A 81 7.69 -0.57 0.47
CA THR A 81 7.68 -1.76 1.33
C THR A 81 8.61 -1.61 2.54
N ASP A 82 9.44 -0.58 2.56
CA ASP A 82 10.22 -0.21 3.73
C ASP A 82 9.46 0.73 4.68
N ASN A 83 8.20 0.98 4.39
CA ASN A 83 7.31 1.73 5.27
C ASN A 83 6.02 0.94 5.45
N LEU A 84 6.11 -0.11 6.27
CA LEU A 84 4.98 -0.99 6.60
C LEU A 84 4.28 -0.47 7.84
N GLY A 85 2.98 -0.65 7.87
CA GLY A 85 2.19 -0.28 9.03
C GLY A 85 1.06 -1.27 9.23
N THR A 86 0.56 -1.34 10.45
CA THR A 86 -0.65 -2.09 10.78
C THR A 86 -1.76 -1.08 11.00
N ILE A 87 -2.82 -1.20 10.23
CA ILE A 87 -3.95 -0.28 10.32
C ILE A 87 -5.19 -1.02 10.81
N GLU A 88 -6.01 -0.32 11.59
CA GLU A 88 -7.30 -0.84 12.01
C GLU A 88 -8.29 -0.75 10.84
N LEU A 89 -9.12 -1.77 10.67
CA LEU A 89 -10.12 -1.80 9.59
C LEU A 89 -11.06 -0.61 9.63
N GLN A 90 -11.36 -0.08 10.81
CA GLN A 90 -12.24 1.08 10.95
C GLN A 90 -11.65 2.35 10.31
N LEU A 91 -10.34 2.39 10.08
CA LEU A 91 -9.67 3.53 9.44
C LEU A 91 -9.73 3.46 7.92
N VAL A 92 -10.18 2.36 7.36
CA VAL A 92 -10.30 2.20 5.91
C VAL A 92 -11.54 2.95 5.42
N ARG A 93 -11.32 3.93 4.54
CA ARG A 93 -12.42 4.68 3.93
C ARG A 93 -13.07 3.87 2.81
N ARG A 94 -12.26 3.27 1.93
CA ARG A 94 -12.76 2.43 0.84
C ARG A 94 -11.59 1.76 0.11
N ALA A 95 -11.89 0.67 -0.57
CA ALA A 95 -10.98 0.09 -1.57
C ALA A 95 -11.04 0.94 -2.84
N ILE A 96 -9.91 1.14 -3.51
CA ILE A 96 -9.84 1.95 -4.73
C ILE A 96 -9.39 1.16 -5.95
N GLY A 97 -8.81 -0.01 -5.76
CA GLY A 97 -8.35 -0.85 -6.85
C GLY A 97 -7.46 -1.95 -6.35
N ARG A 98 -6.67 -2.50 -7.25
CA ARG A 98 -5.78 -3.60 -6.91
C ARG A 98 -4.58 -3.62 -7.84
N ILE A 99 -3.57 -4.39 -7.47
CA ILE A 99 -2.46 -4.72 -8.36
C ILE A 99 -2.55 -6.22 -8.65
N SER A 100 -2.69 -6.58 -9.93
CA SER A 100 -2.87 -7.98 -10.33
C SER A 100 -1.58 -8.77 -10.27
N ARG A 101 -0.42 -8.09 -10.33
CA ARG A 101 0.90 -8.74 -10.28
C ARG A 101 1.67 -8.27 -9.07
N MET A 102 1.86 -9.17 -8.13
CA MET A 102 2.56 -8.87 -6.87
C MET A 102 4.06 -9.16 -6.92
N GLU A 103 4.59 -9.68 -8.03
CA GLU A 103 5.99 -10.13 -8.10
C GLU A 103 6.98 -9.04 -7.71
N ALA A 104 6.79 -7.83 -8.24
CA ALA A 104 7.68 -6.72 -7.91
C ALA A 104 7.57 -6.32 -6.44
N VAL A 105 6.35 -6.33 -5.90
CA VAL A 105 6.11 -6.02 -4.49
C VAL A 105 6.72 -7.11 -3.61
N ASP A 106 6.54 -8.37 -3.97
CA ASP A 106 7.13 -9.49 -3.23
C ASP A 106 8.65 -9.39 -3.20
N GLN A 107 9.26 -9.06 -4.32
CA GLN A 107 10.70 -8.92 -4.38
C GLN A 107 11.18 -7.76 -3.50
N ALA A 108 10.47 -6.64 -3.53
CA ALA A 108 10.76 -5.50 -2.68
C ALA A 108 10.63 -5.85 -1.19
N LEU A 109 9.59 -6.61 -0.84
CA LEU A 109 9.40 -7.08 0.54
C LEU A 109 10.52 -8.01 0.98
N ARG A 110 10.97 -8.92 0.12
CA ARG A 110 12.11 -9.78 0.43
C ARG A 110 13.35 -8.96 0.72
N ASN A 111 13.60 -7.93 -0.08
CA ASN A 111 14.72 -7.03 0.14
C ASN A 111 14.61 -6.30 1.49
N THR A 112 13.42 -5.80 1.79
CA THR A 112 13.17 -5.07 3.03
C THR A 112 13.33 -5.95 4.27
N LEU A 113 12.83 -7.18 4.19
CA LEU A 113 12.77 -8.08 5.36
C LEU A 113 13.91 -9.09 5.41
N GLY A 114 14.77 -9.12 4.40
CA GLY A 114 15.91 -10.04 4.38
C GLY A 114 15.52 -11.49 4.15
N LEU A 115 14.49 -11.73 3.36
CA LEU A 115 13.98 -13.08 3.11
C LEU A 115 14.54 -13.68 1.82
#